data_f21ad8b7a6f122ebfead38ec4cf553ab
#
_entry.id   f21ad8b7a6f122ebfead38ec4cf553ab
#
_cell.length_a   1.000
_cell.length_b   1.000
_cell.length_c   1.000
_cell.angle_alpha   90.00
_cell.angle_beta   90.00
_cell.angle_gamma   90.00
#
_symmetry.space_group_name_H-M   'P 1'
#
loop_
_entity.id
_entity.type
_entity.pdbx_description
1 polymer ?
#
loop_
_entity_poly.entity_id
_entity_poly.type
_entity_poly.pdbx_seq_one_letter_code
_entity_poly.pdbx_strand_id
1 'polypeptide(L)'
;MTNQAPTLEDVAREAGVSRATVSRVVNGVRNVDPAIQKLVHRAIERTGYAPNRAARSLVTRRAETVALVVSGAGDTSRETQDAFVARAFADPFFGRVVSGIVGFLRPRSMYPVLMFAESPEDRQEVLTYLRQGRADGALVVSTHADDPLPALLAEAKLPTVLFARPAREVPLSYVDLDHRHGGRLAAEHLLARGCRRPATVTGPLDLPASRERLAGFRDALARDGHPHVPLAEGGFTVDSGIAAMERLLAEAPDVDGVFAANDLMAQGVCQLLRQWGRRVPEDVAVIGFDDSGVARTCTPPLTTVRQPVERMAAEMARLLDELVRRNGTGPTRVLFEPELVVRESA
;
A
#
# COMPACT_ATOMS: atom_id res chain seq x y z
N MET A 1 10.44 34.35 32.08
CA MET A 1 9.01 34.23 31.75
C MET A 1 8.79 32.79 31.27
N THR A 2 8.17 31.95 32.04
CA THR A 2 7.85 30.57 31.68
C THR A 2 6.82 30.58 30.56
N ASN A 3 7.25 30.16 29.38
CA ASN A 3 6.42 30.04 28.20
C ASN A 3 5.46 28.83 28.38
N GLN A 4 4.44 28.99 29.23
CA GLN A 4 3.47 27.98 29.52
C GLN A 4 2.44 27.99 28.36
N ALA A 5 2.24 26.87 27.70
CA ALA A 5 1.27 26.75 26.61
C ALA A 5 -0.13 27.16 27.11
N PRO A 6 -0.93 27.91 26.31
CA PRO A 6 -2.28 28.31 26.69
C PRO A 6 -3.14 27.12 27.08
N THR A 7 -3.99 27.31 28.08
CA THR A 7 -4.87 26.27 28.63
C THR A 7 -6.34 26.51 28.29
N LEU A 8 -7.22 25.54 28.53
CA LEU A 8 -8.67 25.71 28.45
C LEU A 8 -9.21 26.81 29.37
N GLU A 9 -8.55 27.03 30.52
CA GLU A 9 -8.83 28.09 31.47
C GLU A 9 -8.56 29.48 30.89
N ASP A 10 -7.49 29.62 30.15
CA ASP A 10 -7.14 30.92 29.50
C ASP A 10 -8.14 31.25 28.40
N VAL A 11 -8.59 30.26 27.60
CA VAL A 11 -9.67 30.44 26.61
C VAL A 11 -10.98 30.80 27.30
N ALA A 12 -11.33 30.15 28.42
CA ALA A 12 -12.55 30.42 29.17
C ALA A 12 -12.57 31.86 29.72
N ARG A 13 -11.44 32.33 30.22
CA ARG A 13 -11.24 33.70 30.70
C ARG A 13 -11.38 34.71 29.58
N GLU A 14 -10.74 34.47 28.42
CA GLU A 14 -10.79 35.36 27.24
C GLU A 14 -12.21 35.40 26.62
N ALA A 15 -12.90 34.25 26.58
CA ALA A 15 -14.25 34.16 26.01
C ALA A 15 -15.37 34.61 26.98
N GLY A 16 -15.07 34.81 28.29
CA GLY A 16 -16.07 35.13 29.31
C GLY A 16 -17.07 34.03 29.59
N VAL A 17 -16.68 32.73 29.41
CA VAL A 17 -17.55 31.57 29.61
C VAL A 17 -16.90 30.55 30.55
N SER A 18 -17.68 29.54 31.00
CA SER A 18 -17.13 28.49 31.84
C SER A 18 -16.16 27.56 31.05
N ARG A 19 -15.16 26.98 31.74
CA ARG A 19 -14.29 25.92 31.18
C ARG A 19 -15.11 24.77 30.57
N ALA A 20 -16.24 24.40 31.20
CA ALA A 20 -17.11 23.35 30.69
C ALA A 20 -17.73 23.73 29.35
N THR A 21 -18.08 25.02 29.16
CA THR A 21 -18.61 25.55 27.90
C THR A 21 -17.54 25.52 26.80
N VAL A 22 -16.31 25.97 27.10
CA VAL A 22 -15.18 25.87 26.16
C VAL A 22 -14.94 24.41 25.77
N SER A 23 -14.89 23.50 26.74
CA SER A 23 -14.69 22.07 26.48
C SER A 23 -15.78 21.50 25.56
N ARG A 24 -17.05 21.88 25.74
CA ARG A 24 -18.15 21.44 24.85
C ARG A 24 -17.98 21.96 23.43
N VAL A 25 -17.60 23.23 23.26
CA VAL A 25 -17.35 23.82 21.94
C VAL A 25 -16.17 23.13 21.24
N VAL A 26 -15.04 22.97 21.93
CA VAL A 26 -13.82 22.33 21.41
C VAL A 26 -14.07 20.88 21.03
N ASN A 27 -14.95 20.17 21.76
CA ASN A 27 -15.29 18.77 21.50
C ASN A 27 -16.49 18.60 20.54
N GLY A 28 -17.01 19.67 19.94
CA GLY A 28 -18.08 19.61 18.93
C GLY A 28 -19.44 19.16 19.48
N VAL A 29 -19.72 19.36 20.76
CA VAL A 29 -21.02 19.00 21.35
C VAL A 29 -22.10 19.93 20.82
N ARG A 30 -23.14 19.35 20.18
CA ARG A 30 -24.16 20.07 19.38
C ARG A 30 -25.07 21.04 20.14
N ASN A 31 -25.08 21.06 21.48
CA ASN A 31 -26.00 21.87 22.29
C ASN A 31 -25.34 23.13 22.92
N VAL A 32 -24.54 23.86 22.13
CA VAL A 32 -23.99 25.15 22.55
C VAL A 32 -24.51 26.22 21.60
N ASP A 33 -25.01 27.35 22.17
CA ASP A 33 -25.51 28.49 21.43
C ASP A 33 -24.48 28.94 20.35
N PRO A 34 -24.90 29.18 19.10
CA PRO A 34 -24.01 29.62 18.02
C PRO A 34 -23.22 30.91 18.32
N ALA A 35 -23.79 31.83 19.09
CA ALA A 35 -23.09 33.04 19.51
C ALA A 35 -21.96 32.72 20.47
N ILE A 36 -22.19 31.81 21.42
CA ILE A 36 -21.16 31.35 22.34
C ILE A 36 -20.06 30.57 21.60
N GLN A 37 -20.42 29.72 20.62
CA GLN A 37 -19.43 29.04 19.79
C GLN A 37 -18.48 30.04 19.09
N LYS A 38 -19.04 31.11 18.50
CA LYS A 38 -18.24 32.16 17.84
C LYS A 38 -17.31 32.88 18.83
N LEU A 39 -17.77 33.17 20.05
CA LEU A 39 -16.93 33.78 21.09
C LEU A 39 -15.77 32.88 21.48
N VAL A 40 -16.01 31.60 21.69
CA VAL A 40 -14.99 30.61 22.04
C VAL A 40 -13.97 30.43 20.91
N HIS A 41 -14.40 30.36 19.64
CA HIS A 41 -13.48 30.26 18.51
C HIS A 41 -12.56 31.47 18.39
N ARG A 42 -13.10 32.70 18.57
CA ARG A 42 -12.28 33.92 18.61
C ARG A 42 -11.28 33.92 19.76
N ALA A 43 -11.69 33.44 20.94
CA ALA A 43 -10.79 33.33 22.07
C ALA A 43 -9.68 32.32 21.85
N ILE A 44 -9.96 31.18 21.19
CA ILE A 44 -8.96 30.20 20.76
C ILE A 44 -7.93 30.83 19.81
N GLU A 45 -8.38 31.59 18.82
CA GLU A 45 -7.50 32.29 17.86
C GLU A 45 -6.60 33.31 18.58
N ARG A 46 -7.16 34.08 19.52
CA ARG A 46 -6.40 35.13 20.27
C ARG A 46 -5.42 34.56 21.26
N THR A 47 -5.78 33.50 21.96
CA THR A 47 -4.91 32.85 22.94
C THR A 47 -3.84 31.96 22.31
N GLY A 48 -4.02 31.57 21.03
CA GLY A 48 -3.18 30.55 20.38
C GLY A 48 -3.34 29.16 21.00
N TYR A 49 -4.46 28.91 21.69
CA TYR A 49 -4.73 27.62 22.32
C TYR A 49 -4.87 26.53 21.26
N ALA A 50 -4.05 25.50 21.35
CA ALA A 50 -4.20 24.27 20.59
C ALA A 50 -4.80 23.17 21.48
N PRO A 51 -5.95 22.57 21.12
CA PRO A 51 -6.54 21.49 21.90
C PRO A 51 -5.53 20.37 22.13
N ASN A 52 -5.31 20.00 23.39
CA ASN A 52 -4.44 18.88 23.73
C ASN A 52 -5.09 17.56 23.25
N ARG A 53 -4.49 16.93 22.25
CA ARG A 53 -4.98 15.67 21.68
C ARG A 53 -5.07 14.55 22.71
N ALA A 54 -4.10 14.48 23.64
CA ALA A 54 -4.11 13.48 24.70
C ALA A 54 -5.32 13.66 25.64
N ALA A 55 -5.68 14.91 25.97
CA ALA A 55 -6.89 15.18 26.77
C ALA A 55 -8.18 14.87 25.99
N ARG A 56 -8.17 15.12 24.67
CA ARG A 56 -9.32 14.84 23.80
C ARG A 56 -9.51 13.35 23.58
N SER A 57 -8.43 12.58 23.42
CA SER A 57 -8.50 11.13 23.24
C SER A 57 -9.10 10.42 24.47
N LEU A 58 -8.89 10.93 25.68
CA LEU A 58 -9.53 10.43 26.90
C LEU A 58 -11.05 10.59 26.88
N VAL A 59 -11.54 11.68 26.27
CA VAL A 59 -13.00 11.97 26.18
C VAL A 59 -13.64 11.23 25.01
N THR A 60 -12.99 11.26 23.84
CA THR A 60 -13.53 10.68 22.59
C THR A 60 -13.23 9.19 22.46
N ARG A 61 -12.29 8.67 23.24
CA ARG A 61 -11.68 7.33 23.10
C ARG A 61 -11.12 7.07 21.72
N ARG A 62 -10.64 8.14 21.05
CA ARG A 62 -10.01 8.08 19.72
C ARG A 62 -8.69 8.80 19.72
N ALA A 63 -7.67 8.16 19.15
CA ALA A 63 -6.34 8.73 18.99
C ALA A 63 -6.27 9.73 17.82
N GLU A 64 -7.20 9.63 16.85
CA GLU A 64 -7.14 10.34 15.57
C GLU A 64 -5.82 10.03 14.81
N THR A 65 -5.27 8.86 15.09
CA THR A 65 -4.02 8.34 14.54
C THR A 65 -4.27 6.91 14.07
N VAL A 66 -3.65 6.56 12.95
CA VAL A 66 -3.71 5.22 12.34
C VAL A 66 -2.30 4.70 12.20
N ALA A 67 -2.03 3.46 12.62
CA ALA A 67 -0.77 2.80 12.36
C ALA A 67 -0.74 2.32 10.90
N LEU A 68 0.20 2.81 10.09
CA LEU A 68 0.54 2.22 8.80
C LEU A 68 1.75 1.32 9.01
N VAL A 69 1.54 0.02 8.93
CA VAL A 69 2.56 -0.98 9.24
C VAL A 69 3.03 -1.65 7.96
N VAL A 70 4.32 -1.54 7.67
CA VAL A 70 4.99 -2.37 6.65
C VAL A 70 5.58 -3.57 7.36
N SER A 71 5.08 -4.75 7.04
CA SER A 71 5.43 -5.98 7.75
C SER A 71 6.13 -6.99 6.83
N GLY A 72 7.08 -7.73 7.38
CA GLY A 72 7.86 -8.76 6.71
C GLY A 72 7.87 -10.09 7.46
N ALA A 73 8.41 -11.14 6.84
CA ALA A 73 8.49 -12.49 7.43
C ALA A 73 9.56 -12.61 8.52
N GLY A 74 10.46 -11.65 8.62
CA GLY A 74 11.59 -11.72 9.55
C GLY A 74 12.61 -12.76 9.16
N ASP A 75 12.95 -12.85 7.88
CA ASP A 75 14.11 -13.64 7.46
C ASP A 75 15.38 -12.97 7.97
N THR A 76 15.68 -13.28 9.22
CA THR A 76 16.74 -12.68 10.03
C THR A 76 18.14 -13.13 9.61
N SER A 77 18.26 -13.92 8.55
CA SER A 77 19.54 -14.58 8.26
C SER A 77 20.56 -13.66 7.57
N ARG A 78 20.18 -12.51 6.97
CA ARG A 78 21.12 -11.70 6.19
C ARG A 78 20.83 -10.20 6.00
N GLU A 79 19.64 -9.71 6.27
CA GLU A 79 19.36 -8.26 6.09
C GLU A 79 19.31 -7.52 7.44
N THR A 80 19.89 -6.33 7.48
CA THR A 80 19.72 -5.41 8.60
C THR A 80 18.36 -4.71 8.48
N GLN A 81 17.77 -4.28 9.60
CA GLN A 81 16.53 -3.49 9.61
C GLN A 81 16.61 -2.27 8.66
N ASP A 82 17.79 -1.63 8.56
CA ASP A 82 18.01 -0.52 7.64
C ASP A 82 17.85 -0.93 6.17
N ALA A 83 18.25 -2.14 5.80
CA ALA A 83 18.10 -2.66 4.44
C ALA A 83 16.63 -2.93 4.08
N PHE A 84 15.83 -3.44 5.00
CA PHE A 84 14.39 -3.63 4.81
C PHE A 84 13.66 -2.31 4.58
N VAL A 85 13.93 -1.32 5.44
CA VAL A 85 13.38 0.04 5.33
C VAL A 85 13.80 0.69 4.01
N ALA A 86 15.09 0.62 3.65
CA ALA A 86 15.60 1.18 2.41
C ALA A 86 14.94 0.55 1.17
N ARG A 87 14.75 -0.78 1.17
CA ARG A 87 14.06 -1.50 0.09
C ARG A 87 12.60 -1.08 -0.04
N ALA A 88 11.88 -0.97 1.07
CA ALA A 88 10.50 -0.51 1.08
C ALA A 88 10.36 0.90 0.45
N PHE A 89 11.26 1.83 0.79
CA PHE A 89 11.23 3.17 0.21
C PHE A 89 11.78 3.27 -1.21
N ALA A 90 12.58 2.31 -1.67
CA ALA A 90 13.06 2.27 -3.05
C ALA A 90 11.94 1.88 -4.04
N ASP A 91 10.92 1.16 -3.58
CA ASP A 91 9.77 0.78 -4.40
C ASP A 91 8.73 1.92 -4.46
N PRO A 92 8.40 2.46 -5.65
CA PRO A 92 7.35 3.47 -5.83
C PRO A 92 6.00 3.07 -5.25
N PHE A 93 5.73 1.77 -5.12
CA PHE A 93 4.50 1.22 -4.57
C PHE A 93 4.18 1.76 -3.16
N PHE A 94 5.16 1.76 -2.25
CA PHE A 94 4.94 2.23 -0.88
C PHE A 94 4.64 3.72 -0.81
N GLY A 95 5.32 4.53 -1.63
CA GLY A 95 5.02 5.96 -1.75
C GLY A 95 3.57 6.23 -2.20
N ARG A 96 3.07 5.41 -3.13
CA ARG A 96 1.70 5.48 -3.63
C ARG A 96 0.69 5.04 -2.56
N VAL A 97 0.99 4.00 -1.78
CA VAL A 97 0.17 3.58 -0.63
C VAL A 97 0.06 4.71 0.40
N VAL A 98 1.18 5.30 0.80
CA VAL A 98 1.20 6.44 1.73
C VAL A 98 0.38 7.60 1.19
N SER A 99 0.53 7.94 -0.10
CA SER A 99 -0.23 9.03 -0.75
C SER A 99 -1.74 8.81 -0.67
N GLY A 100 -2.20 7.59 -0.98
CA GLY A 100 -3.63 7.25 -0.91
C GLY A 100 -4.19 7.34 0.52
N ILE A 101 -3.46 6.80 1.49
CA ILE A 101 -3.85 6.84 2.91
C ILE A 101 -3.90 8.29 3.42
N VAL A 102 -2.87 9.09 3.17
CA VAL A 102 -2.80 10.50 3.59
C VAL A 102 -3.91 11.31 2.93
N GLY A 103 -4.19 11.06 1.64
CA GLY A 103 -5.27 11.71 0.90
C GLY A 103 -6.64 11.49 1.55
N PHE A 104 -6.90 10.30 2.11
CA PHE A 104 -8.14 10.00 2.84
C PHE A 104 -8.14 10.57 4.27
N LEU A 105 -7.05 10.43 5.02
CA LEU A 105 -6.98 10.77 6.45
C LEU A 105 -6.89 12.27 6.72
N ARG A 106 -6.10 13.00 5.93
CA ARG A 106 -5.82 14.43 6.16
C ARG A 106 -7.07 15.32 6.21
N PRO A 107 -8.06 15.21 5.30
CA PRO A 107 -9.29 16.00 5.38
C PRO A 107 -10.13 15.71 6.63
N ARG A 108 -9.85 14.59 7.31
CA ARG A 108 -10.53 14.14 8.53
C ARG A 108 -9.74 14.46 9.81
N SER A 109 -8.65 15.23 9.69
CA SER A 109 -7.73 15.54 10.79
C SER A 109 -7.13 14.29 11.47
N MET A 110 -7.02 13.20 10.71
CA MET A 110 -6.37 11.95 11.12
C MET A 110 -4.97 11.87 10.52
N TYR A 111 -4.05 11.19 11.19
CA TYR A 111 -2.64 11.10 10.79
C TYR A 111 -2.14 9.66 10.82
N PRO A 112 -1.39 9.21 9.80
CA PRO A 112 -0.71 7.94 9.86
C PRO A 112 0.58 8.06 10.68
N VAL A 113 0.86 7.03 11.48
CA VAL A 113 2.17 6.76 12.05
C VAL A 113 2.74 5.55 11.32
N LEU A 114 3.89 5.72 10.66
CA LEU A 114 4.55 4.64 9.95
C LEU A 114 5.33 3.78 10.95
N MET A 115 5.13 2.48 10.87
CA MET A 115 5.83 1.47 11.67
C MET A 115 6.34 0.36 10.75
N PHE A 116 7.47 -0.23 11.11
CA PHE A 116 8.01 -1.40 10.44
C PHE A 116 7.97 -2.58 11.39
N ALA A 117 7.63 -3.76 10.89
CA ALA A 117 7.46 -4.95 11.72
C ALA A 117 8.08 -6.17 11.00
N GLU A 118 9.39 -6.30 11.10
CA GLU A 118 10.14 -7.41 10.53
C GLU A 118 10.45 -8.48 11.57
N SER A 119 10.89 -8.07 12.77
CA SER A 119 11.22 -8.97 13.86
C SER A 119 10.01 -9.30 14.76
N PRO A 120 10.08 -10.35 15.61
CA PRO A 120 9.07 -10.60 16.63
C PRO A 120 8.89 -9.43 17.61
N GLU A 121 9.97 -8.75 17.94
CA GLU A 121 10.03 -7.58 18.84
C GLU A 121 9.25 -6.41 18.23
N ASP A 122 9.49 -6.11 16.95
CA ASP A 122 8.78 -5.04 16.22
C ASP A 122 7.27 -5.31 16.18
N ARG A 123 6.87 -6.58 15.89
CA ARG A 123 5.45 -6.98 15.89
C ARG A 123 4.81 -6.79 17.26
N GLN A 124 5.55 -7.11 18.33
CA GLN A 124 5.09 -6.88 19.70
C GLN A 124 4.96 -5.40 20.02
N GLU A 125 5.83 -4.56 19.49
CA GLU A 125 5.74 -3.10 19.61
C GLU A 125 4.47 -2.58 18.93
N VAL A 126 4.16 -3.02 17.70
CA VAL A 126 2.91 -2.68 16.99
C VAL A 126 1.69 -3.06 17.83
N LEU A 127 1.64 -4.29 18.34
CA LEU A 127 0.53 -4.75 19.20
C LEU A 127 0.38 -3.88 20.45
N THR A 128 1.49 -3.57 21.09
CA THR A 128 1.53 -2.75 22.31
C THR A 128 1.05 -1.32 22.02
N TYR A 129 1.50 -0.72 20.91
CA TYR A 129 1.12 0.61 20.48
C TYR A 129 -0.40 0.72 20.26
N LEU A 130 -0.99 -0.27 19.60
CA LEU A 130 -2.43 -0.34 19.35
C LEU A 130 -3.23 -0.59 20.65
N ARG A 131 -2.79 -1.54 21.49
CA ARG A 131 -3.45 -1.85 22.78
C ARG A 131 -3.45 -0.67 23.75
N GLN A 132 -2.42 0.17 23.69
CA GLN A 132 -2.34 1.41 24.48
C GLN A 132 -3.26 2.52 23.94
N GLY A 133 -3.99 2.29 22.87
CA GLY A 133 -4.86 3.29 22.25
C GLY A 133 -4.11 4.47 21.63
N ARG A 134 -2.84 4.28 21.25
CA ARG A 134 -2.04 5.32 20.58
C ARG A 134 -2.40 5.47 19.10
N ALA A 135 -3.04 4.46 18.52
CA ALA A 135 -3.70 4.53 17.23
C ALA A 135 -5.07 3.85 17.30
N ASP A 136 -6.00 4.31 16.47
CA ASP A 136 -7.37 3.80 16.41
C ASP A 136 -7.45 2.41 15.73
N GLY A 137 -6.42 2.04 14.96
CA GLY A 137 -6.29 0.77 14.28
C GLY A 137 -5.07 0.73 13.36
N ALA A 138 -4.93 -0.36 12.61
CA ALA A 138 -3.80 -0.60 11.72
C ALA A 138 -4.22 -0.78 10.26
N LEU A 139 -3.42 -0.21 9.35
CA LEU A 139 -3.36 -0.51 7.93
C LEU A 139 -2.06 -1.28 7.69
N VAL A 140 -2.15 -2.52 7.25
CA VAL A 140 -0.98 -3.39 7.12
C VAL A 140 -0.69 -3.68 5.66
N VAL A 141 0.55 -3.47 5.26
CA VAL A 141 1.12 -3.90 3.97
C VAL A 141 2.11 -5.01 4.28
N SER A 142 1.71 -6.25 3.99
CA SER A 142 2.56 -7.42 4.20
C SER A 142 3.42 -7.68 2.97
N THR A 143 4.71 -7.90 3.18
CA THR A 143 5.69 -8.14 2.10
C THR A 143 6.04 -9.61 1.91
N HIS A 144 5.50 -10.51 2.76
CA HIS A 144 5.75 -11.95 2.72
C HIS A 144 4.49 -12.78 3.03
N ALA A 145 4.43 -13.98 2.46
CA ALA A 145 3.30 -14.90 2.64
C ALA A 145 3.20 -15.44 4.07
N ASP A 146 4.32 -15.65 4.72
CA ASP A 146 4.41 -16.21 6.08
C ASP A 146 4.44 -15.14 7.18
N ASP A 147 4.04 -13.90 6.86
CA ASP A 147 3.96 -12.82 7.84
C ASP A 147 2.96 -13.17 8.96
N PRO A 148 3.41 -13.28 10.22
CA PRO A 148 2.53 -13.64 11.33
C PRO A 148 1.70 -12.44 11.86
N LEU A 149 2.04 -11.20 11.51
CA LEU A 149 1.40 -10.00 12.06
C LEU A 149 -0.12 -9.95 11.81
N PRO A 150 -0.65 -10.28 10.61
CA PRO A 150 -2.10 -10.32 10.40
C PRO A 150 -2.85 -11.24 11.36
N ALA A 151 -2.31 -12.44 11.63
CA ALA A 151 -2.91 -13.38 12.56
C ALA A 151 -2.88 -12.85 14.01
N LEU A 152 -1.75 -12.28 14.44
CA LEU A 152 -1.60 -11.69 15.78
C LEU A 152 -2.56 -10.53 16.02
N LEU A 153 -2.78 -9.67 15.01
CA LEU A 153 -3.75 -8.55 15.07
C LEU A 153 -5.19 -9.05 15.14
N ALA A 154 -5.51 -10.11 14.39
CA ALA A 154 -6.83 -10.74 14.41
C ALA A 154 -7.14 -11.39 15.77
N GLU A 155 -6.19 -12.16 16.34
CA GLU A 155 -6.32 -12.76 17.67
C GLU A 155 -6.48 -11.70 18.76
N ALA A 156 -5.75 -10.59 18.64
CA ALA A 156 -5.87 -9.46 19.55
C ALA A 156 -7.15 -8.63 19.36
N LYS A 157 -7.98 -8.95 18.34
CA LYS A 157 -9.20 -8.22 17.96
C LYS A 157 -8.99 -6.73 17.75
N LEU A 158 -7.82 -6.36 17.23
CA LEU A 158 -7.47 -4.97 16.94
C LEU A 158 -8.05 -4.58 15.57
N PRO A 159 -8.65 -3.39 15.42
CA PRO A 159 -9.17 -2.91 14.16
C PRO A 159 -8.04 -2.88 13.10
N THR A 160 -8.18 -3.68 12.04
CA THR A 160 -7.13 -3.88 11.06
C THR A 160 -7.71 -4.07 9.67
N VAL A 161 -7.06 -3.44 8.67
CA VAL A 161 -7.33 -3.67 7.25
C VAL A 161 -6.00 -3.96 6.54
N LEU A 162 -5.98 -4.99 5.68
CA LEU A 162 -4.78 -5.40 4.95
C LEU A 162 -4.78 -4.82 3.53
N PHE A 163 -3.61 -4.46 3.03
CA PHE A 163 -3.37 -4.28 1.60
C PHE A 163 -3.01 -5.64 1.00
N ALA A 164 -3.79 -6.07 0.02
CA ALA A 164 -3.81 -7.40 -0.58
C ALA A 164 -4.41 -8.51 0.32
N ARG A 165 -4.87 -9.56 -0.33
CA ARG A 165 -5.38 -10.76 0.32
C ARG A 165 -4.25 -11.48 1.04
N PRO A 166 -4.41 -11.82 2.33
CA PRO A 166 -3.39 -12.57 3.06
C PRO A 166 -3.25 -13.99 2.50
N ALA A 167 -2.02 -14.52 2.54
CA ALA A 167 -1.73 -15.87 2.06
C ALA A 167 -2.42 -16.96 2.89
N ARG A 168 -2.57 -16.71 4.19
CA ARG A 168 -3.34 -17.55 5.12
C ARG A 168 -4.65 -16.85 5.45
N GLU A 169 -5.75 -17.59 5.47
CA GLU A 169 -7.06 -17.01 5.77
C GLU A 169 -7.11 -16.51 7.23
N VAL A 170 -7.39 -15.22 7.39
CA VAL A 170 -7.58 -14.54 8.68
C VAL A 170 -8.87 -13.73 8.65
N PRO A 171 -9.59 -13.56 9.77
CA PRO A 171 -10.85 -12.82 9.83
C PRO A 171 -10.62 -11.30 9.84
N LEU A 172 -9.87 -10.78 8.88
CA LEU A 172 -9.57 -9.37 8.69
C LEU A 172 -10.12 -8.85 7.36
N SER A 173 -10.45 -7.57 7.33
CA SER A 173 -10.79 -6.87 6.09
C SER A 173 -9.54 -6.68 5.23
N TYR A 174 -9.73 -6.72 3.90
CA TYR A 174 -8.64 -6.41 2.97
C TYR A 174 -9.13 -5.76 1.69
N VAL A 175 -8.22 -5.04 1.05
CA VAL A 175 -8.40 -4.48 -0.29
C VAL A 175 -7.37 -5.14 -1.20
N ASP A 176 -7.81 -5.71 -2.30
CA ASP A 176 -6.96 -6.46 -3.25
C ASP A 176 -7.24 -6.04 -4.70
N LEU A 177 -6.42 -6.51 -5.62
CA LEU A 177 -6.59 -6.38 -7.06
C LEU A 177 -6.89 -7.76 -7.66
N ASP A 178 -7.67 -7.84 -8.75
CA ASP A 178 -7.75 -9.06 -9.54
C ASP A 178 -6.43 -9.27 -10.33
N HIS A 179 -5.43 -9.79 -9.62
CA HIS A 179 -4.11 -10.06 -10.18
C HIS A 179 -4.14 -11.08 -11.31
N ARG A 180 -5.08 -12.06 -11.24
CA ARG A 180 -5.25 -13.08 -12.29
C ARG A 180 -5.75 -12.44 -13.58
N HIS A 181 -6.73 -11.56 -13.48
CA HIS A 181 -7.18 -10.76 -14.61
C HIS A 181 -6.03 -9.90 -15.17
N GLY A 182 -5.22 -9.25 -14.32
CA GLY A 182 -4.08 -8.48 -14.77
C GLY A 182 -3.05 -9.30 -15.58
N GLY A 183 -2.72 -10.50 -15.10
CA GLY A 183 -1.87 -11.42 -15.87
C GLY A 183 -2.48 -11.84 -17.21
N ARG A 184 -3.79 -12.07 -17.22
CA ARG A 184 -4.53 -12.36 -18.46
C ARG A 184 -4.45 -11.21 -19.46
N LEU A 185 -4.67 -9.97 -19.05
CA LEU A 185 -4.58 -8.79 -19.93
C LEU A 185 -3.19 -8.67 -20.58
N ALA A 186 -2.11 -8.95 -19.83
CA ALA A 186 -0.77 -8.95 -20.38
C ALA A 186 -0.58 -10.04 -21.44
N ALA A 187 -1.05 -11.26 -21.20
CA ALA A 187 -0.96 -12.36 -22.16
C ALA A 187 -1.74 -12.05 -23.45
N GLU A 188 -3.00 -11.65 -23.31
CA GLU A 188 -3.89 -11.31 -24.45
C GLU A 188 -3.27 -10.20 -25.31
N HIS A 189 -2.61 -9.22 -24.70
CA HIS A 189 -1.95 -8.15 -25.46
C HIS A 189 -0.72 -8.65 -26.23
N LEU A 190 0.16 -9.47 -25.60
CA LEU A 190 1.31 -10.05 -26.33
C LEU A 190 0.87 -10.90 -27.51
N LEU A 191 -0.17 -11.71 -27.33
CA LEU A 191 -0.76 -12.52 -28.43
C LEU A 191 -1.32 -11.64 -29.54
N ALA A 192 -2.06 -10.57 -29.20
CA ALA A 192 -2.60 -9.61 -30.16
C ALA A 192 -1.50 -8.87 -30.95
N ARG A 193 -0.31 -8.69 -30.34
CA ARG A 193 0.89 -8.15 -31.00
C ARG A 193 1.58 -9.17 -31.91
N GLY A 194 1.17 -10.42 -31.89
CA GLY A 194 1.72 -11.50 -32.70
C GLY A 194 2.92 -12.20 -32.08
N CYS A 195 3.19 -12.02 -30.77
CA CYS A 195 4.23 -12.76 -30.08
C CYS A 195 3.91 -14.26 -30.08
N ARG A 196 4.90 -15.07 -30.49
CA ARG A 196 4.76 -16.52 -30.60
C ARG A 196 5.50 -17.29 -29.50
N ARG A 197 6.42 -16.64 -28.83
CA ARG A 197 7.26 -17.22 -27.77
C ARG A 197 7.25 -16.31 -26.53
N PRO A 198 6.05 -16.11 -25.94
CA PRO A 198 5.92 -15.29 -24.77
C PRO A 198 6.54 -15.97 -23.55
N ALA A 199 7.14 -15.15 -22.66
CA ALA A 199 7.75 -15.57 -21.43
C ALA A 199 7.40 -14.60 -20.30
N THR A 200 7.76 -14.91 -19.05
CA THR A 200 7.46 -14.04 -17.92
C THR A 200 8.62 -13.95 -16.91
N VAL A 201 8.87 -12.74 -16.42
CA VAL A 201 9.66 -12.47 -15.22
C VAL A 201 8.70 -12.27 -14.06
N THR A 202 8.58 -13.29 -13.19
CA THR A 202 7.65 -13.27 -12.06
C THR A 202 8.22 -12.46 -10.90
N GLY A 203 7.35 -12.00 -9.97
CA GLY A 203 7.80 -11.64 -8.63
C GLY A 203 8.02 -12.91 -7.79
N PRO A 204 8.40 -12.74 -6.48
CA PRO A 204 8.54 -13.87 -5.55
C PRO A 204 7.28 -14.73 -5.52
N LEU A 205 7.44 -16.04 -5.75
CA LEU A 205 6.31 -16.96 -5.93
C LEU A 205 5.69 -17.43 -4.60
N ASP A 206 6.25 -17.06 -3.47
CA ASP A 206 5.61 -17.17 -2.16
C ASP A 206 4.45 -16.18 -2.00
N LEU A 207 4.50 -15.02 -2.70
CA LEU A 207 3.45 -14.01 -2.64
C LEU A 207 2.20 -14.37 -3.47
N PRO A 208 0.98 -14.27 -2.89
CA PRO A 208 -0.27 -14.52 -3.61
C PRO A 208 -0.41 -13.72 -4.90
N ALA A 209 -0.07 -12.43 -4.87
CA ALA A 209 -0.14 -11.55 -6.04
C ALA A 209 0.72 -12.04 -7.22
N SER A 210 1.95 -12.49 -6.95
CA SER A 210 2.84 -13.04 -7.99
C SER A 210 2.29 -14.33 -8.60
N ARG A 211 1.78 -15.24 -7.74
CA ARG A 211 1.16 -16.48 -8.21
C ARG A 211 -0.06 -16.25 -9.07
N GLU A 212 -0.93 -15.33 -8.66
CA GLU A 212 -2.16 -15.03 -9.42
C GLU A 212 -1.83 -14.33 -10.75
N ARG A 213 -0.86 -13.40 -10.80
CA ARG A 213 -0.38 -12.79 -12.06
C ARG A 213 0.15 -13.88 -13.01
N LEU A 214 1.00 -14.77 -12.51
CA LEU A 214 1.54 -15.90 -13.28
C LEU A 214 0.42 -16.84 -13.76
N ALA A 215 -0.52 -17.20 -12.89
CA ALA A 215 -1.61 -18.09 -13.23
C ALA A 215 -2.50 -17.49 -14.34
N GLY A 216 -2.87 -16.21 -14.23
CA GLY A 216 -3.66 -15.51 -15.24
C GLY A 216 -2.96 -15.45 -16.59
N PHE A 217 -1.64 -15.17 -16.58
CA PHE A 217 -0.81 -15.13 -17.77
C PHE A 217 -0.73 -16.51 -18.46
N ARG A 218 -0.43 -17.57 -17.69
CA ARG A 218 -0.34 -18.94 -18.20
C ARG A 218 -1.67 -19.46 -18.74
N ASP A 219 -2.76 -19.23 -18.00
CA ASP A 219 -4.08 -19.68 -18.42
C ASP A 219 -4.52 -19.09 -19.75
N ALA A 220 -4.23 -17.81 -19.98
CA ALA A 220 -4.56 -17.15 -21.25
C ALA A 220 -3.71 -17.71 -22.39
N LEU A 221 -2.40 -17.85 -22.19
CA LEU A 221 -1.49 -18.42 -23.18
C LEU A 221 -1.82 -19.89 -23.51
N ALA A 222 -2.16 -20.70 -22.51
CA ALA A 222 -2.54 -22.10 -22.73
C ALA A 222 -3.80 -22.26 -23.61
N ARG A 223 -4.77 -21.35 -23.48
CA ARG A 223 -5.97 -21.32 -24.33
C ARG A 223 -5.66 -21.01 -25.80
N ASP A 224 -4.58 -20.26 -26.04
CA ASP A 224 -4.10 -19.90 -27.37
C ASP A 224 -3.03 -20.86 -27.93
N GLY A 225 -2.86 -22.02 -27.30
CA GLY A 225 -1.94 -23.06 -27.77
C GLY A 225 -0.50 -22.98 -27.27
N HIS A 226 -0.22 -22.14 -26.26
CA HIS A 226 1.08 -21.99 -25.60
C HIS A 226 1.07 -22.59 -24.18
N PRO A 227 1.05 -23.94 -24.01
CA PRO A 227 0.94 -24.58 -22.68
C PRO A 227 2.21 -24.46 -21.85
N HIS A 228 3.36 -24.23 -22.48
CA HIS A 228 4.65 -24.06 -21.81
C HIS A 228 5.11 -22.62 -21.92
N VAL A 229 5.24 -21.97 -20.77
CA VAL A 229 5.66 -20.57 -20.65
C VAL A 229 6.99 -20.53 -19.90
N PRO A 230 8.11 -20.17 -20.57
CA PRO A 230 9.38 -19.93 -19.89
C PRO A 230 9.22 -18.85 -18.83
N LEU A 231 9.82 -19.06 -17.66
CA LEU A 231 9.76 -18.11 -16.58
C LEU A 231 11.06 -17.99 -15.81
N ALA A 232 11.33 -16.80 -15.28
CA ALA A 232 12.37 -16.60 -14.27
C ALA A 232 11.83 -15.76 -13.13
N GLU A 233 12.19 -16.11 -11.90
CA GLU A 233 11.74 -15.40 -10.70
C GLU A 233 12.64 -14.18 -10.43
N GLY A 234 12.04 -13.03 -10.20
CA GLY A 234 12.66 -11.79 -9.75
C GLY A 234 12.19 -11.37 -8.36
N GLY A 235 12.70 -10.21 -7.85
CA GLY A 235 12.46 -9.70 -6.50
C GLY A 235 11.88 -8.28 -6.49
N PHE A 236 11.12 -7.90 -7.54
CA PHE A 236 10.50 -6.57 -7.71
C PHE A 236 11.48 -5.39 -7.84
N THR A 237 12.75 -5.62 -8.06
CA THR A 237 13.77 -4.59 -8.29
C THR A 237 14.27 -4.59 -9.74
N VAL A 238 14.91 -3.49 -10.18
CA VAL A 238 15.51 -3.39 -11.50
C VAL A 238 16.58 -4.48 -11.68
N ASP A 239 17.48 -4.63 -10.71
CA ASP A 239 18.56 -5.61 -10.75
C ASP A 239 18.06 -7.04 -10.83
N SER A 240 16.98 -7.36 -10.09
CA SER A 240 16.37 -8.67 -10.16
C SER A 240 15.68 -8.93 -11.51
N GLY A 241 15.16 -7.89 -12.15
CA GLY A 241 14.63 -7.95 -13.51
C GLY A 241 15.72 -8.25 -14.54
N ILE A 242 16.89 -7.61 -14.42
CA ILE A 242 18.07 -7.89 -15.24
C ILE A 242 18.50 -9.35 -15.08
N ALA A 243 18.77 -9.78 -13.85
CA ALA A 243 19.24 -11.13 -13.57
C ALA A 243 18.24 -12.21 -13.98
N ALA A 244 16.93 -11.97 -13.82
CA ALA A 244 15.89 -12.88 -14.27
C ALA A 244 15.85 -12.99 -15.80
N MET A 245 15.96 -11.86 -16.51
CA MET A 245 15.95 -11.84 -17.97
C MET A 245 17.19 -12.51 -18.57
N GLU A 246 18.38 -12.38 -17.94
CA GLU A 246 19.59 -13.11 -18.33
C GLU A 246 19.37 -14.62 -18.29
N ARG A 247 18.81 -15.13 -17.18
CA ARG A 247 18.47 -16.56 -17.05
C ARG A 247 17.45 -16.99 -18.09
N LEU A 248 16.42 -16.16 -18.31
CA LEU A 248 15.37 -16.45 -19.26
C LEU A 248 15.92 -16.57 -20.69
N LEU A 249 16.81 -15.66 -21.11
CA LEU A 249 17.42 -15.71 -22.43
C LEU A 249 18.42 -16.86 -22.60
N ALA A 250 19.05 -17.32 -21.53
CA ALA A 250 19.90 -18.50 -21.56
C ALA A 250 19.10 -19.79 -21.81
N GLU A 251 17.89 -19.90 -21.28
CA GLU A 251 17.00 -21.04 -21.45
C GLU A 251 16.13 -20.96 -22.70
N ALA A 252 15.67 -19.74 -23.04
CA ALA A 252 14.79 -19.47 -24.17
C ALA A 252 15.29 -18.26 -24.99
N PRO A 253 16.35 -18.43 -25.80
CA PRO A 253 17.01 -17.32 -26.49
C PRO A 253 16.15 -16.66 -27.58
N ASP A 254 15.10 -17.30 -28.00
CA ASP A 254 14.18 -16.88 -29.08
C ASP A 254 12.88 -16.24 -28.56
N VAL A 255 12.80 -15.87 -27.28
CA VAL A 255 11.70 -15.12 -26.70
C VAL A 255 11.45 -13.82 -27.46
N ASP A 256 10.17 -13.56 -27.78
CA ASP A 256 9.70 -12.40 -28.54
C ASP A 256 8.68 -11.52 -27.80
N GLY A 257 8.27 -11.94 -26.60
CA GLY A 257 7.41 -11.17 -25.70
C GLY A 257 7.65 -11.51 -24.22
N VAL A 258 7.73 -10.49 -23.37
CA VAL A 258 7.98 -10.67 -21.92
C VAL A 258 6.96 -9.90 -21.10
N PHE A 259 6.28 -10.61 -20.18
CA PHE A 259 5.52 -10.01 -19.11
C PHE A 259 6.37 -9.98 -17.82
N ALA A 260 6.71 -8.80 -17.32
CA ALA A 260 7.37 -8.62 -16.04
C ALA A 260 6.35 -8.25 -14.96
N ALA A 261 6.42 -8.90 -13.80
CA ALA A 261 5.41 -8.78 -12.75
C ALA A 261 5.37 -7.42 -12.04
N ASN A 262 6.32 -6.50 -12.32
CA ASN A 262 6.19 -5.06 -12.01
C ASN A 262 7.00 -4.19 -12.98
N ASP A 263 6.81 -2.87 -12.92
CA ASP A 263 7.48 -1.91 -13.82
C ASP A 263 8.99 -1.79 -13.58
N LEU A 264 9.45 -1.97 -12.34
CA LEU A 264 10.88 -1.96 -12.02
C LEU A 264 11.61 -3.13 -12.71
N MET A 265 11.05 -4.34 -12.61
CA MET A 265 11.63 -5.49 -13.32
C MET A 265 11.52 -5.31 -14.84
N ALA A 266 10.38 -4.77 -15.34
CA ALA A 266 10.24 -4.45 -16.77
C ALA A 266 11.30 -3.47 -17.25
N GLN A 267 11.64 -2.46 -16.46
CA GLN A 267 12.76 -1.55 -16.73
C GLN A 267 14.10 -2.30 -16.83
N GLY A 268 14.35 -3.22 -15.89
CA GLY A 268 15.55 -4.07 -15.91
C GLY A 268 15.62 -4.95 -17.16
N VAL A 269 14.50 -5.55 -17.56
CA VAL A 269 14.36 -6.31 -18.82
C VAL A 269 14.72 -5.43 -20.02
N CYS A 270 14.14 -4.23 -20.13
CA CYS A 270 14.43 -3.30 -21.23
C CYS A 270 15.91 -2.87 -21.26
N GLN A 271 16.53 -2.66 -20.10
CA GLN A 271 17.95 -2.32 -19.99
C GLN A 271 18.85 -3.44 -20.52
N LEU A 272 18.61 -4.68 -20.12
CA LEU A 272 19.36 -5.84 -20.57
C LEU A 272 19.21 -6.06 -22.07
N LEU A 273 17.97 -6.07 -22.58
CA LEU A 273 17.70 -6.24 -24.01
C LEU A 273 18.47 -5.23 -24.85
N ARG A 274 18.45 -3.96 -24.45
CA ARG A 274 19.21 -2.89 -25.13
C ARG A 274 20.73 -3.14 -25.08
N GLN A 275 21.27 -3.57 -23.94
CA GLN A 275 22.71 -3.90 -23.82
C GLN A 275 23.11 -5.05 -24.76
N TRP A 276 22.19 -5.99 -24.99
CA TRP A 276 22.44 -7.13 -25.92
C TRP A 276 22.02 -6.83 -27.37
N GLY A 277 21.71 -5.56 -27.68
CA GLY A 277 21.38 -5.12 -29.03
C GLY A 277 19.99 -5.54 -29.54
N ARG A 278 19.12 -5.99 -28.66
CA ARG A 278 17.70 -6.31 -28.97
C ARG A 278 16.83 -5.09 -28.80
N ARG A 279 16.00 -4.82 -29.78
CA ARG A 279 15.07 -3.68 -29.80
C ARG A 279 13.77 -4.02 -29.09
N VAL A 280 13.26 -3.05 -28.36
CA VAL A 280 11.93 -3.11 -27.73
C VAL A 280 11.07 -2.05 -28.41
N PRO A 281 9.93 -2.39 -29.01
CA PRO A 281 9.24 -3.70 -29.02
C PRO A 281 9.57 -4.62 -30.21
N GLU A 282 10.39 -4.21 -31.18
CA GLU A 282 10.50 -4.87 -32.50
C GLU A 282 11.04 -6.29 -32.42
N ASP A 283 12.04 -6.55 -31.56
CA ASP A 283 12.64 -7.88 -31.40
C ASP A 283 12.02 -8.60 -30.18
N VAL A 284 11.66 -7.86 -29.10
CA VAL A 284 11.01 -8.37 -27.89
C VAL A 284 10.03 -7.33 -27.35
N ALA A 285 8.74 -7.64 -27.36
CA ALA A 285 7.73 -6.82 -26.69
C ALA A 285 7.79 -6.98 -25.17
N VAL A 286 7.68 -5.88 -24.39
CA VAL A 286 7.79 -5.91 -22.93
C VAL A 286 6.57 -5.26 -22.30
N ILE A 287 5.93 -5.98 -21.37
CA ILE A 287 4.80 -5.48 -20.57
C ILE A 287 5.19 -5.48 -19.10
N GLY A 288 4.91 -4.37 -18.40
CA GLY A 288 5.06 -4.22 -16.96
C GLY A 288 3.76 -4.42 -16.17
N PHE A 289 3.83 -4.08 -14.89
CA PHE A 289 2.70 -4.05 -13.98
C PHE A 289 2.88 -2.90 -12.98
N ASP A 290 1.79 -2.28 -12.51
CA ASP A 290 1.62 -1.17 -11.56
C ASP A 290 1.23 0.17 -12.19
N ASP A 291 1.63 0.49 -13.41
CA ASP A 291 1.55 1.83 -14.03
C ASP A 291 2.15 2.91 -13.13
N SER A 292 3.34 2.63 -12.63
CA SER A 292 4.11 3.54 -11.78
C SER A 292 4.75 4.68 -12.60
N GLY A 293 5.41 5.62 -11.91
CA GLY A 293 6.22 6.65 -12.59
C GLY A 293 7.27 6.08 -13.52
N VAL A 294 7.82 4.92 -13.17
CA VAL A 294 8.82 4.18 -13.97
C VAL A 294 8.30 3.82 -15.36
N ALA A 295 7.04 3.40 -15.47
CA ALA A 295 6.46 3.03 -16.75
C ALA A 295 6.49 4.17 -17.78
N ARG A 296 6.35 5.42 -17.35
CA ARG A 296 6.37 6.61 -18.21
C ARG A 296 7.78 7.07 -18.56
N THR A 297 8.74 6.81 -17.68
CA THR A 297 10.13 7.29 -17.82
C THR A 297 11.09 6.23 -18.39
N CYS A 298 10.64 4.99 -18.49
CA CYS A 298 11.38 3.92 -19.15
C CYS A 298 11.59 4.22 -20.65
N THR A 299 12.61 3.63 -21.24
CA THR A 299 12.91 3.76 -22.67
C THR A 299 12.90 2.37 -23.31
N PRO A 300 11.91 2.08 -24.19
CA PRO A 300 10.74 2.91 -24.49
C PRO A 300 9.73 2.98 -23.30
N PRO A 301 8.76 3.93 -23.31
CA PRO A 301 7.69 3.98 -22.33
C PRO A 301 6.92 2.65 -22.26
N LEU A 302 6.72 2.11 -21.04
CA LEU A 302 6.19 0.77 -20.84
C LEU A 302 4.67 0.69 -21.03
N THR A 303 4.24 -0.22 -21.88
CA THR A 303 2.92 -0.86 -21.79
C THR A 303 2.87 -1.61 -20.47
N THR A 304 1.83 -1.41 -19.67
CA THR A 304 1.77 -1.95 -18.31
C THR A 304 0.34 -2.17 -17.84
N VAL A 305 0.16 -3.09 -16.91
CA VAL A 305 -1.14 -3.31 -16.25
C VAL A 305 -1.25 -2.37 -15.05
N ARG A 306 -2.23 -1.45 -15.10
CA ARG A 306 -2.45 -0.49 -14.03
C ARG A 306 -3.05 -1.14 -12.79
N GLN A 307 -2.39 -0.92 -11.65
CA GLN A 307 -2.90 -1.12 -10.31
C GLN A 307 -3.23 0.25 -9.70
N PRO A 308 -4.48 0.56 -9.35
CA PRO A 308 -4.85 1.88 -8.82
C PRO A 308 -4.50 2.00 -7.32
N VAL A 309 -3.19 1.89 -6.99
CA VAL A 309 -2.66 1.76 -5.63
C VAL A 309 -3.17 2.84 -4.69
N GLU A 310 -3.21 4.10 -5.13
CA GLU A 310 -3.67 5.23 -4.32
C GLU A 310 -5.16 5.10 -3.95
N ARG A 311 -6.00 4.62 -4.90
CA ARG A 311 -7.42 4.38 -4.66
C ARG A 311 -7.63 3.20 -3.73
N MET A 312 -6.87 2.13 -3.91
CA MET A 312 -6.89 0.94 -3.03
C MET A 312 -6.49 1.32 -1.60
N ALA A 313 -5.43 2.10 -1.44
CA ALA A 313 -4.94 2.56 -0.15
C ALA A 313 -5.92 3.53 0.55
N ALA A 314 -6.58 4.42 -0.21
CA ALA A 314 -7.65 5.27 0.31
C ALA A 314 -8.86 4.44 0.77
N GLU A 315 -9.21 3.37 0.05
CA GLU A 315 -10.28 2.45 0.42
C GLU A 315 -9.95 1.65 1.68
N MET A 316 -8.68 1.21 1.87
CA MET A 316 -8.24 0.63 3.14
C MET A 316 -8.49 1.56 4.32
N ALA A 317 -8.09 2.83 4.17
CA ALA A 317 -8.27 3.83 5.22
C ALA A 317 -9.76 4.09 5.51
N ARG A 318 -10.61 4.08 4.46
CA ARG A 318 -12.06 4.20 4.58
C ARG A 318 -12.67 3.02 5.36
N LEU A 319 -12.29 1.80 5.01
CA LEU A 319 -12.73 0.59 5.70
C LEU A 319 -12.30 0.58 7.16
N LEU A 320 -11.09 1.02 7.46
CA LEU A 320 -10.62 1.11 8.84
C LEU A 320 -11.42 2.15 9.64
N ASP A 321 -11.69 3.34 9.08
CA ASP A 321 -12.50 4.37 9.75
C ASP A 321 -13.94 3.86 10.02
N GLU A 322 -14.53 3.10 9.08
CA GLU A 322 -15.82 2.46 9.29
C GLU A 322 -15.77 1.40 10.39
N LEU A 323 -14.75 0.53 10.37
CA LEU A 323 -14.56 -0.53 11.36
C LEU A 323 -14.46 0.04 12.78
N VAL A 324 -13.67 1.12 12.93
CA VAL A 324 -13.50 1.82 14.22
C VAL A 324 -14.76 2.54 14.66
N ARG A 325 -15.56 3.10 13.73
CA ARG A 325 -16.82 3.81 14.07
C ARG A 325 -17.95 2.87 14.46
N ARG A 326 -18.04 1.71 13.81
CA ARG A 326 -19.20 0.79 13.91
C ARG A 326 -19.04 -0.31 14.97
N ASN A 327 -17.95 -0.34 15.75
CA ASN A 327 -17.67 -1.38 16.76
C ASN A 327 -17.89 -2.82 16.25
N GLY A 328 -17.38 -3.14 15.04
CA GLY A 328 -17.29 -4.52 14.58
C GLY A 328 -18.41 -5.00 13.67
N THR A 329 -18.47 -4.48 12.45
CA THR A 329 -19.01 -5.25 11.30
C THR A 329 -17.99 -6.31 10.91
N GLY A 330 -18.46 -7.49 10.46
CA GLY A 330 -17.56 -8.57 10.01
C GLY A 330 -16.58 -8.15 8.92
N PRO A 331 -15.61 -9.00 8.57
CA PRO A 331 -14.57 -8.69 7.59
C PRO A 331 -15.16 -8.31 6.23
N THR A 332 -14.70 -7.22 5.66
CA THR A 332 -15.07 -6.74 4.31
C THR A 332 -13.91 -6.99 3.34
N ARG A 333 -14.24 -7.52 2.16
CA ARG A 333 -13.29 -7.79 1.09
C ARG A 333 -13.63 -6.89 -0.09
N VAL A 334 -12.67 -6.08 -0.56
CA VAL A 334 -12.85 -5.21 -1.72
C VAL A 334 -11.84 -5.61 -2.78
N LEU A 335 -12.33 -5.93 -3.97
CA LEU A 335 -11.51 -6.30 -5.11
C LEU A 335 -11.58 -5.19 -6.16
N PHE A 336 -10.42 -4.71 -6.60
CA PHE A 336 -10.28 -3.74 -7.68
C PHE A 336 -9.97 -4.47 -8.99
N GLU A 337 -10.42 -3.89 -10.10
CA GLU A 337 -10.12 -4.36 -11.43
C GLU A 337 -8.85 -3.69 -11.97
N PRO A 338 -7.93 -4.46 -12.60
CA PRO A 338 -6.79 -3.91 -13.32
C PRO A 338 -7.19 -3.37 -14.69
N GLU A 339 -6.36 -2.51 -15.27
CA GLU A 339 -6.52 -1.94 -16.60
C GLU A 339 -5.21 -2.00 -17.38
N LEU A 340 -5.23 -2.44 -18.64
CA LEU A 340 -4.05 -2.36 -19.49
C LEU A 340 -3.85 -0.94 -20.02
N VAL A 341 -2.66 -0.41 -19.85
CA VAL A 341 -2.23 0.89 -20.36
C VAL A 341 -1.21 0.68 -21.46
N VAL A 342 -1.63 0.82 -22.69
CA VAL A 342 -0.78 0.62 -23.88
C VAL A 342 0.12 1.83 -24.08
N ARG A 343 1.42 1.58 -24.30
CA ARG A 343 2.46 2.54 -24.66
C ARG A 343 3.36 1.96 -25.77
N GLU A 344 4.65 2.28 -25.74
CA GLU A 344 5.56 1.99 -26.85
C GLU A 344 6.30 0.64 -26.72
N SER A 345 6.33 0.01 -25.54
CA SER A 345 7.13 -1.21 -25.30
C SER A 345 6.46 -2.51 -25.71
N ALA A 346 5.16 -2.48 -26.05
CA ALA A 346 4.41 -3.66 -26.51
C ALA A 346 3.17 -3.26 -27.30
#